data_dbdf94ae9f67c2e6e4e8b51de197b631
#
_entry.id   dbdf94ae9f67c2e6e4e8b51de197b631
#
_cell.length_a   1.000
_cell.length_b   1.000
_cell.length_c   1.000
_cell.angle_alpha   90.00
_cell.angle_beta   90.00
_cell.angle_gamma   90.00
#
_symmetry.space_group_name_H-M   'P 1'
#
loop_
_entity.id
_entity.type
_entity.pdbx_description
1 polymer ?
#
loop_
_entity_poly.entity_id
_entity_poly.type
_entity_poly.pdbx_seq_one_letter_code
_entity_poly.pdbx_strand_id
1 'polypeptide(L)'
;VEANAKMAVSDSAAQLMGPGIAGALVHWLTAPFAILADAVAFFCSALVLRGIGPAPSDAPKHSGEHVWADIKEGLRAIWHNRTLRALAWALAVWQIFRHMYFAIVILFATRELGFSPGHVGALFMMAGVGSLAAAWAVKPLNRRFGVGPTMLAGMLGTGIAWTVIGLSGGAWFAASVVF
;
A
#
# COMPACT_ATOMS: atom_id res chain seq x y z
N VAL A 1 -7.57 -12.72 17.25
CA VAL A 1 -8.39 -12.44 16.06
C VAL A 1 -8.90 -11.00 16.08
N GLU A 2 -9.43 -10.51 17.17
CA GLU A 2 -10.00 -9.15 17.28
C GLU A 2 -8.93 -8.04 17.14
N ALA A 3 -7.74 -8.20 17.71
CA ALA A 3 -6.66 -7.24 17.58
C ALA A 3 -6.19 -7.06 16.12
N ASN A 4 -6.05 -8.17 15.39
CA ASN A 4 -5.68 -8.12 13.97
C ASN A 4 -6.77 -7.46 13.10
N ALA A 5 -8.05 -7.67 13.44
CA ALA A 5 -9.15 -7.01 12.75
C ALA A 5 -9.13 -5.49 12.98
N LYS A 6 -8.89 -5.05 14.22
CA LYS A 6 -8.75 -3.62 14.55
C LYS A 6 -7.55 -2.99 13.85
N MET A 7 -6.41 -3.67 13.81
CA MET A 7 -5.24 -3.22 13.06
C MET A 7 -5.53 -3.08 11.56
N ALA A 8 -6.17 -4.07 10.96
CA ALA A 8 -6.54 -4.03 9.55
C ALA A 8 -7.50 -2.87 9.22
N VAL A 9 -8.46 -2.58 10.08
CA VAL A 9 -9.37 -1.43 9.91
C VAL A 9 -8.61 -0.11 10.02
N SER A 10 -7.71 0.03 11.01
CA SER A 10 -6.89 1.24 11.16
C SER A 10 -5.96 1.45 9.97
N ASP A 11 -5.35 0.38 9.47
CA ASP A 11 -4.47 0.42 8.30
C ASP A 11 -5.25 0.82 7.03
N SER A 12 -6.42 0.23 6.83
CA SER A 12 -7.29 0.58 5.71
C SER A 12 -7.76 2.05 5.77
N ALA A 13 -8.11 2.55 6.95
CA ALA A 13 -8.49 3.94 7.14
C ALA A 13 -7.31 4.88 6.85
N ALA A 14 -6.10 4.54 7.33
CA ALA A 14 -4.90 5.32 7.07
C ALA A 14 -4.54 5.34 5.58
N GLN A 15 -4.65 4.22 4.88
CA GLN A 15 -4.40 4.15 3.44
C GLN A 15 -5.41 4.96 2.63
N LEU A 16 -6.68 5.00 3.07
CA LEU A 16 -7.72 5.76 2.40
C LEU A 16 -7.56 7.28 2.63
N MET A 17 -7.35 7.69 3.87
CA MET A 17 -7.35 9.11 4.26
C MET A 17 -5.95 9.74 4.14
N GLY A 18 -4.88 8.94 4.31
CA GLY A 18 -3.50 9.42 4.37
C GLY A 18 -3.09 10.30 3.18
N PRO A 19 -3.24 9.84 1.94
CA PRO A 19 -2.85 10.63 0.78
C PRO A 19 -3.61 11.96 0.65
N GLY A 20 -4.90 11.96 1.01
CA GLY A 20 -5.70 13.17 1.00
C GLY A 20 -5.26 14.18 2.05
N ILE A 21 -5.02 13.73 3.27
CA ILE A 21 -4.52 14.56 4.36
C ILE A 21 -3.13 15.09 4.01
N ALA A 22 -2.24 14.24 3.51
CA ALA A 22 -0.90 14.66 3.08
C ALA A 22 -0.95 15.70 1.96
N GLY A 23 -1.79 15.48 0.93
CA GLY A 23 -1.98 16.42 -0.16
C GLY A 23 -2.54 17.77 0.30
N ALA A 24 -3.49 17.76 1.23
CA ALA A 24 -4.04 18.97 1.84
C ALA A 24 -2.99 19.72 2.68
N LEU A 25 -2.23 19.01 3.51
CA LEU A 25 -1.14 19.58 4.30
C LEU A 25 -0.08 20.25 3.41
N VAL A 26 0.34 19.58 2.35
CA VAL A 26 1.33 20.15 1.42
C VAL A 26 0.75 21.36 0.68
N HIS A 27 -0.55 21.33 0.34
CA HIS A 27 -1.21 22.43 -0.33
C HIS A 27 -1.31 23.70 0.54
N TRP A 28 -1.63 23.54 1.84
CA TRP A 28 -1.85 24.67 2.74
C TRP A 28 -0.58 25.12 3.48
N LEU A 29 0.27 24.18 3.88
CA LEU A 29 1.45 24.47 4.72
C LEU A 29 2.76 24.46 3.95
N THR A 30 2.79 24.02 2.71
CA THR A 30 4.00 23.67 1.92
C THR A 30 4.69 22.37 2.36
N ALA A 31 5.49 21.79 1.47
CA ALA A 31 6.11 20.49 1.68
C ALA A 31 7.00 20.40 2.94
N PRO A 32 7.86 21.39 3.27
CA PRO A 32 8.69 21.32 4.47
C PRO A 32 7.88 21.23 5.77
N PHE A 33 6.79 21.98 5.88
CA PHE A 33 5.94 21.94 7.08
C PHE A 33 5.09 20.66 7.15
N ALA A 34 4.69 20.08 6.01
CA ALA A 34 4.04 18.79 5.98
C ALA A 34 4.97 17.68 6.49
N ILE A 35 6.24 17.69 6.09
CA ILE A 35 7.26 16.75 6.59
C ILE A 35 7.49 16.95 8.11
N LEU A 36 7.51 18.21 8.58
CA LEU A 36 7.64 18.48 10.01
C LEU A 36 6.45 17.93 10.80
N ALA A 37 5.22 18.09 10.28
CA ALA A 37 4.03 17.54 10.91
C ALA A 37 4.08 16.01 10.98
N ASP A 38 4.55 15.35 9.94
CA ASP A 38 4.77 13.90 9.91
C ASP A 38 5.82 13.48 10.96
N ALA A 39 6.95 14.18 11.04
CA ALA A 39 7.98 13.92 12.05
C ALA A 39 7.43 14.06 13.47
N VAL A 40 6.60 15.07 13.75
CA VAL A 40 5.93 15.25 15.05
C VAL A 40 4.97 14.10 15.33
N ALA A 41 4.21 13.64 14.33
CA ALA A 41 3.30 12.49 14.48
C ALA A 41 4.08 11.20 14.84
N PHE A 42 5.22 10.95 14.18
CA PHE A 42 6.11 9.84 14.55
C PHE A 42 6.65 9.96 15.97
N PHE A 43 7.06 11.16 16.37
CA PHE A 43 7.53 11.40 17.74
C PHE A 43 6.43 11.13 18.78
N CYS A 44 5.23 11.64 18.54
CA CYS A 44 4.07 11.35 19.39
C CYS A 44 3.77 9.85 19.48
N SER A 45 3.81 9.14 18.34
CA SER A 45 3.63 7.69 18.31
C SER A 45 4.69 6.96 19.13
N ALA A 46 5.94 7.38 19.05
CA ALA A 46 7.04 6.81 19.85
C ALA A 46 6.83 7.03 21.36
N LEU A 47 6.33 8.22 21.76
CA LEU A 47 6.00 8.50 23.16
C LEU A 47 4.85 7.63 23.67
N VAL A 48 3.82 7.43 22.85
CA VAL A 48 2.68 6.55 23.20
C VAL A 48 3.15 5.10 23.35
N LEU A 49 3.98 4.62 22.43
CA LEU A 49 4.53 3.26 22.48
C LEU A 49 5.42 3.03 23.69
N ARG A 50 6.17 4.06 24.13
CA ARG A 50 6.98 4.00 25.34
C ARG A 50 6.14 3.78 26.61
N GLY A 51 4.87 4.22 26.60
CA GLY A 51 3.92 4.01 27.70
C GLY A 51 3.34 2.60 27.76
N ILE A 52 3.52 1.79 26.70
CA ILE A 52 3.05 0.41 26.65
C ILE A 52 4.10 -0.47 27.35
N GLY A 53 3.75 -0.98 28.53
CA GLY A 53 4.58 -1.95 29.24
C GLY A 53 4.80 -3.22 28.43
N PRO A 54 5.84 -4.01 28.76
CA PRO A 54 6.06 -5.28 28.10
C PRO A 54 4.85 -6.19 28.30
N ALA A 55 4.24 -6.62 27.20
CA ALA A 55 3.15 -7.58 27.25
C ALA A 55 3.64 -8.88 27.91
N PRO A 56 2.84 -9.55 28.76
CA PRO A 56 3.17 -10.89 29.21
C PRO A 56 3.36 -11.78 28.00
N SER A 57 4.59 -12.11 27.68
CA SER A 57 4.92 -12.94 26.53
C SER A 57 5.02 -14.37 26.98
N ASP A 58 3.97 -15.17 26.76
CA ASP A 58 4.04 -16.62 26.74
C ASP A 58 4.74 -17.14 25.46
N ALA A 59 5.15 -16.24 24.57
CA ALA A 59 5.95 -16.59 23.42
C ALA A 59 7.34 -17.07 23.88
N PRO A 60 7.86 -18.18 23.35
CA PRO A 60 9.22 -18.61 23.64
C PRO A 60 10.15 -17.41 23.36
N LYS A 61 10.94 -17.03 24.39
CA LYS A 61 11.94 -15.98 24.27
C LYS A 61 12.91 -16.41 23.16
N HIS A 62 12.68 -15.91 21.96
CA HIS A 62 13.69 -15.97 20.91
C HIS A 62 14.85 -15.11 21.40
N SER A 63 15.86 -15.76 21.96
CA SER A 63 17.14 -15.14 22.24
C SER A 63 17.64 -14.56 20.92
N GLY A 64 17.92 -13.26 20.89
CA GLY A 64 18.31 -12.54 19.68
C GLY A 64 19.57 -13.08 18.95
N GLU A 65 20.19 -14.11 19.50
CA GLU A 65 21.32 -14.85 18.92
C GLU A 65 20.95 -15.67 17.65
N HIS A 66 19.66 -15.90 17.41
CA HIS A 66 19.23 -16.76 16.31
C HIS A 66 18.49 -16.03 15.17
N VAL A 67 18.39 -14.70 15.19
CA VAL A 67 17.70 -13.94 14.15
C VAL A 67 18.22 -14.29 12.75
N TRP A 68 19.52 -14.44 12.60
CA TRP A 68 20.12 -14.86 11.33
C TRP A 68 19.79 -16.30 10.94
N ALA A 69 19.66 -17.18 11.91
CA ALA A 69 19.24 -18.55 11.68
C ALA A 69 17.78 -18.60 11.22
N ASP A 70 16.90 -17.85 11.89
CA ASP A 70 15.47 -17.77 11.55
C ASP A 70 15.24 -17.15 10.16
N ILE A 71 15.98 -16.08 9.82
CA ILE A 71 15.96 -15.49 8.46
C ILE A 71 16.42 -16.51 7.42
N LYS A 72 17.50 -17.23 7.70
CA LYS A 72 18.05 -18.24 6.79
C LYS A 72 17.09 -19.41 6.61
N GLU A 73 16.42 -19.82 7.67
CA GLU A 73 15.41 -20.88 7.64
C GLU A 73 14.19 -20.45 6.84
N GLY A 74 13.67 -19.24 7.07
CA GLY A 74 12.58 -18.66 6.30
C GLY A 74 12.91 -18.54 4.81
N LEU A 75 14.12 -18.05 4.49
CA LEU A 75 14.59 -17.95 3.11
C LEU A 75 14.74 -19.33 2.46
N ARG A 76 15.27 -20.31 3.21
CA ARG A 76 15.40 -21.69 2.75
C ARG A 76 14.03 -22.32 2.49
N ALA A 77 13.04 -22.08 3.34
CA ALA A 77 11.67 -22.55 3.16
C ALA A 77 11.05 -22.00 1.86
N ILE A 78 11.23 -20.70 1.58
CA ILE A 78 10.77 -20.08 0.33
C ILE A 78 11.48 -20.71 -0.88
N TRP A 79 12.80 -20.94 -0.79
CA TRP A 79 13.58 -21.45 -1.91
C TRP A 79 13.28 -22.91 -2.26
N HIS A 80 12.99 -23.72 -1.23
CA HIS A 80 12.67 -25.15 -1.41
C HIS A 80 11.23 -25.38 -1.89
N ASN A 81 10.31 -24.48 -1.60
CA ASN A 81 8.93 -24.61 -2.03
C ASN A 81 8.71 -23.87 -3.36
N ARG A 82 8.47 -24.65 -4.42
CA ARG A 82 8.28 -24.10 -5.78
C ARG A 82 7.14 -23.05 -5.84
N THR A 83 6.06 -23.28 -5.13
CA THR A 83 4.90 -22.39 -5.09
C THR A 83 5.22 -21.09 -4.37
N LEU A 84 5.86 -21.19 -3.17
CA LEU A 84 6.26 -20.00 -2.40
C LEU A 84 7.29 -19.18 -3.17
N ARG A 85 8.24 -19.81 -3.84
CA ARG A 85 9.22 -19.13 -4.68
C ARG A 85 8.58 -18.41 -5.86
N ALA A 86 7.65 -19.05 -6.55
CA ALA A 86 6.93 -18.40 -7.66
C ALA A 86 6.11 -17.19 -7.18
N LEU A 87 5.42 -17.31 -6.05
CA LEU A 87 4.69 -16.21 -5.43
C LEU A 87 5.63 -15.09 -4.99
N ALA A 88 6.74 -15.41 -4.36
CA ALA A 88 7.72 -14.41 -3.93
C ALA A 88 8.30 -13.62 -5.11
N TRP A 89 8.64 -14.29 -6.21
CA TRP A 89 9.09 -13.62 -7.42
C TRP A 89 8.00 -12.75 -8.06
N ALA A 90 6.77 -13.25 -8.16
CA ALA A 90 5.65 -12.50 -8.69
C ALA A 90 5.40 -11.22 -7.88
N LEU A 91 5.40 -11.34 -6.54
CA LEU A 91 5.24 -10.19 -5.64
C LEU A 91 6.42 -9.22 -5.72
N ALA A 92 7.66 -9.70 -5.81
CA ALA A 92 8.84 -8.83 -5.92
C ALA A 92 8.81 -8.01 -7.21
N VAL A 93 8.55 -8.66 -8.34
CA VAL A 93 8.41 -7.98 -9.64
C VAL A 93 7.26 -6.97 -9.60
N TRP A 94 6.09 -7.37 -9.10
CA TRP A 94 4.95 -6.49 -8.91
C TRP A 94 5.29 -5.24 -8.08
N GLN A 95 5.97 -5.41 -6.95
CA GLN A 95 6.34 -4.30 -6.07
C GLN A 95 7.32 -3.33 -6.73
N ILE A 96 8.31 -3.82 -7.47
CA ILE A 96 9.25 -2.98 -8.20
C ILE A 96 8.50 -2.10 -9.21
N PHE A 97 7.70 -2.70 -10.08
CA PHE A 97 6.95 -1.94 -11.09
C PHE A 97 5.94 -0.99 -10.46
N ARG A 98 5.31 -1.38 -9.37
CA ARG A 98 4.38 -0.53 -8.63
C ARG A 98 5.06 0.73 -8.09
N HIS A 99 6.24 0.62 -7.49
CA HIS A 99 6.96 1.79 -6.99
C HIS A 99 7.51 2.67 -8.12
N MET A 100 7.97 2.09 -9.21
CA MET A 100 8.34 2.84 -10.42
C MET A 100 7.16 3.62 -10.98
N TYR A 101 5.98 2.99 -11.07
CA TYR A 101 4.75 3.63 -11.49
C TYR A 101 4.41 4.84 -10.60
N PHE A 102 4.41 4.68 -9.27
CA PHE A 102 4.13 5.79 -8.35
C PHE A 102 5.06 6.98 -8.55
N ALA A 103 6.36 6.74 -8.72
CA ALA A 103 7.32 7.80 -8.94
C ALA A 103 7.03 8.56 -10.26
N ILE A 104 6.74 7.82 -11.32
CA ILE A 104 6.47 8.41 -12.64
C ILE A 104 5.13 9.16 -12.65
N VAL A 105 4.08 8.59 -12.06
CA VAL A 105 2.74 9.19 -12.02
C VAL A 105 2.72 10.51 -11.28
N ILE A 106 3.40 10.61 -10.13
CA ILE A 106 3.48 11.85 -9.38
C ILE A 106 4.20 12.92 -10.20
N LEU A 107 5.32 12.55 -10.86
CA LEU A 107 6.08 13.46 -11.70
C LEU A 107 5.26 13.93 -12.92
N PHE A 108 4.56 13.01 -13.57
CA PHE A 108 3.70 13.30 -14.71
C PHE A 108 2.53 14.20 -14.30
N ALA A 109 1.84 13.89 -13.22
CA ALA A 109 0.72 14.69 -12.71
C ALA A 109 1.15 16.13 -12.38
N THR A 110 2.33 16.30 -11.77
CA THR A 110 2.79 17.63 -11.35
C THR A 110 3.43 18.44 -12.47
N ARG A 111 4.20 17.81 -13.36
CA ARG A 111 4.96 18.52 -14.41
C ARG A 111 4.19 18.67 -15.71
N GLU A 112 3.53 17.62 -16.17
CA GLU A 112 2.84 17.63 -17.47
C GLU A 112 1.39 18.11 -17.33
N LEU A 113 0.69 17.71 -16.27
CA LEU A 113 -0.71 18.09 -16.05
C LEU A 113 -0.88 19.33 -15.16
N GLY A 114 0.20 19.84 -14.55
CA GLY A 114 0.16 21.02 -13.69
C GLY A 114 -0.67 20.82 -12.41
N PHE A 115 -0.86 19.60 -11.96
CA PHE A 115 -1.67 19.33 -10.78
C PHE A 115 -1.00 19.85 -9.52
N SER A 116 -1.79 20.57 -8.69
CA SER A 116 -1.33 20.93 -7.36
C SER A 116 -1.22 19.72 -6.44
N PRO A 117 -0.41 19.80 -5.37
CA PRO A 117 -0.30 18.70 -4.40
C PRO A 117 -1.65 18.23 -3.84
N GLY A 118 -2.60 19.15 -3.66
CA GLY A 118 -3.96 18.82 -3.24
C GLY A 118 -4.72 17.97 -4.25
N HIS A 119 -4.59 18.26 -5.55
CA HIS A 119 -5.19 17.43 -6.60
C HIS A 119 -4.58 16.02 -6.65
N VAL A 120 -3.27 15.92 -6.50
CA VAL A 120 -2.58 14.61 -6.43
C VAL A 120 -3.06 13.81 -5.21
N GLY A 121 -3.18 14.45 -4.05
CA GLY A 121 -3.73 13.82 -2.85
C GLY A 121 -5.18 13.33 -3.04
N ALA A 122 -6.04 14.13 -3.69
CA ALA A 122 -7.41 13.75 -3.99
C ALA A 122 -7.48 12.53 -4.94
N LEU A 123 -6.61 12.45 -5.95
CA LEU A 123 -6.51 11.28 -6.83
C LEU A 123 -6.18 10.01 -6.06
N PHE A 124 -5.22 10.06 -5.16
CA PHE A 124 -4.88 8.91 -4.34
C PHE A 124 -5.97 8.54 -3.32
N MET A 125 -6.74 9.51 -2.82
CA MET A 125 -7.96 9.21 -2.04
C MET A 125 -8.98 8.43 -2.88
N MET A 126 -9.20 8.82 -4.14
CA MET A 126 -10.11 8.10 -5.03
C MET A 126 -9.63 6.66 -5.26
N ALA A 127 -8.32 6.44 -5.41
CA ALA A 127 -7.75 5.09 -5.47
C ALA A 127 -8.03 4.28 -4.19
N GLY A 128 -8.00 4.93 -3.02
CA GLY A 128 -8.41 4.33 -1.74
C GLY A 128 -9.89 3.90 -1.73
N VAL A 129 -10.79 4.72 -2.28
CA VAL A 129 -12.21 4.34 -2.45
C VAL A 129 -12.36 3.15 -3.39
N GLY A 130 -11.60 3.13 -4.50
CA GLY A 130 -11.55 1.98 -5.42
C GLY A 130 -11.11 0.69 -4.72
N SER A 131 -10.10 0.77 -3.85
CA SER A 131 -9.63 -0.39 -3.08
C SER A 131 -10.67 -0.94 -2.11
N LEU A 132 -11.47 -0.08 -1.49
CA LEU A 132 -12.61 -0.49 -0.65
C LEU A 132 -13.69 -1.20 -1.48
N ALA A 133 -14.04 -0.65 -2.64
CA ALA A 133 -14.99 -1.27 -3.55
C ALA A 133 -14.50 -2.66 -4.01
N ALA A 134 -13.22 -2.77 -4.35
CA ALA A 134 -12.58 -4.03 -4.69
C ALA A 134 -12.62 -5.05 -3.53
N ALA A 135 -12.37 -4.60 -2.29
CA ALA A 135 -12.45 -5.46 -1.11
C ALA A 135 -13.86 -6.05 -0.89
N TRP A 136 -14.91 -5.30 -1.23
CA TRP A 136 -16.28 -5.80 -1.19
C TRP A 136 -16.58 -6.78 -2.33
N ALA A 137 -16.03 -6.51 -3.51
CA ALA A 137 -16.25 -7.32 -4.70
C ALA A 137 -15.48 -8.65 -4.67
N VAL A 138 -14.30 -8.67 -4.02
CA VAL A 138 -13.41 -9.85 -4.05
C VAL A 138 -14.04 -11.09 -3.44
N LYS A 139 -14.84 -10.93 -2.37
CA LYS A 139 -15.46 -12.04 -1.66
C LYS A 139 -16.49 -12.81 -2.54
N PRO A 140 -17.46 -12.15 -3.18
CA PRO A 140 -18.37 -12.83 -4.11
C PRO A 140 -17.67 -13.36 -5.37
N LEU A 141 -16.67 -12.64 -5.89
CA LEU A 141 -15.88 -13.11 -7.04
C LEU A 141 -15.11 -14.40 -6.70
N ASN A 142 -14.42 -14.44 -5.57
CA ASN A 142 -13.71 -15.64 -5.12
C ASN A 142 -14.63 -16.84 -4.92
N ARG A 143 -15.87 -16.60 -4.46
CA ARG A 143 -16.87 -17.67 -4.32
C ARG A 143 -17.33 -18.20 -5.66
N ARG A 144 -17.43 -17.34 -6.67
CA ARG A 144 -17.98 -17.70 -8.00
C ARG A 144 -16.92 -18.28 -8.94
N PHE A 145 -15.73 -17.72 -8.96
CA PHE A 145 -14.68 -18.03 -9.94
C PHE A 145 -13.45 -18.71 -9.32
N GLY A 146 -13.35 -18.72 -7.99
CA GLY A 146 -12.15 -19.17 -7.29
C GLY A 146 -11.09 -18.09 -7.13
N VAL A 147 -10.11 -18.37 -6.25
CA VAL A 147 -9.07 -17.40 -5.89
C VAL A 147 -8.12 -17.10 -7.05
N GLY A 148 -7.67 -18.14 -7.77
CA GLY A 148 -6.71 -18.00 -8.86
C GLY A 148 -7.20 -17.09 -10.01
N PRO A 149 -8.36 -17.40 -10.63
CA PRO A 149 -8.93 -16.56 -11.68
C PRO A 149 -9.22 -15.13 -11.22
N THR A 150 -9.68 -14.93 -9.99
CA THR A 150 -9.93 -13.58 -9.44
C THR A 150 -8.63 -12.77 -9.30
N MET A 151 -7.55 -13.39 -8.85
CA MET A 151 -6.23 -12.73 -8.80
C MET A 151 -5.72 -12.37 -10.19
N LEU A 152 -5.84 -13.29 -11.17
CA LEU A 152 -5.44 -13.02 -12.54
C LEU A 152 -6.27 -11.88 -13.17
N ALA A 153 -7.58 -11.87 -12.94
CA ALA A 153 -8.45 -10.80 -13.42
C ALA A 153 -8.06 -9.44 -12.83
N GLY A 154 -7.72 -9.38 -11.53
CA GLY A 154 -7.23 -8.16 -10.88
C GLY A 154 -5.90 -7.67 -11.48
N MET A 155 -4.93 -8.58 -11.69
CA MET A 155 -3.65 -8.22 -12.31
C MET A 155 -3.81 -7.73 -13.75
N LEU A 156 -4.62 -8.39 -14.55
CA LEU A 156 -4.91 -7.97 -15.92
C LEU A 156 -5.66 -6.63 -15.95
N GLY A 157 -6.65 -6.45 -15.07
CA GLY A 157 -7.39 -5.19 -14.94
C GLY A 157 -6.46 -4.02 -14.62
N THR A 158 -5.55 -4.21 -13.68
CA THR A 158 -4.53 -3.19 -13.35
C THR A 158 -3.60 -2.91 -14.53
N GLY A 159 -3.15 -3.94 -15.25
CA GLY A 159 -2.32 -3.77 -16.45
C GLY A 159 -3.02 -2.98 -17.55
N ILE A 160 -4.30 -3.28 -17.79
CA ILE A 160 -5.15 -2.55 -18.75
C ILE A 160 -5.31 -1.08 -18.30
N ALA A 161 -5.63 -0.85 -17.03
CA ALA A 161 -5.78 0.50 -16.49
C ALA A 161 -4.50 1.33 -16.69
N TRP A 162 -3.34 0.79 -16.40
CA TRP A 162 -2.07 1.48 -16.59
C TRP A 162 -1.74 1.74 -18.07
N THR A 163 -2.11 0.82 -18.94
CA THR A 163 -1.96 1.03 -20.40
C THR A 163 -2.86 2.16 -20.90
N VAL A 164 -4.11 2.21 -20.41
CA VAL A 164 -5.05 3.29 -20.73
C VAL A 164 -4.53 4.64 -20.23
N ILE A 165 -3.95 4.70 -19.03
CA ILE A 165 -3.29 5.90 -18.51
C ILE A 165 -2.17 6.38 -19.46
N GLY A 166 -1.30 5.47 -19.88
CA GLY A 166 -0.18 5.80 -20.77
C GLY A 166 -0.62 6.29 -22.16
N LEU A 167 -1.79 5.87 -22.63
CA LEU A 167 -2.33 6.25 -23.94
C LEU A 167 -3.25 7.48 -23.88
N SER A 168 -3.74 7.83 -22.70
CA SER A 168 -4.70 8.94 -22.53
C SER A 168 -3.99 10.25 -22.19
N GLY A 169 -4.06 11.24 -23.07
CA GLY A 169 -3.64 12.61 -22.76
C GLY A 169 -4.59 13.26 -21.73
N GLY A 170 -4.14 13.42 -20.50
CA GLY A 170 -4.66 14.35 -19.50
C GLY A 170 -6.05 14.11 -18.88
N ALA A 171 -7.13 14.11 -19.65
CA ALA A 171 -8.50 14.11 -19.10
C ALA A 171 -8.93 12.76 -18.49
N TRP A 172 -8.41 11.65 -18.99
CA TRP A 172 -8.72 10.29 -18.53
C TRP A 172 -7.79 9.80 -17.43
N PHE A 173 -6.77 10.56 -17.11
CA PHE A 173 -5.81 10.25 -16.05
C PHE A 173 -6.51 10.07 -14.69
N ALA A 174 -7.44 10.96 -14.36
CA ALA A 174 -8.17 10.89 -13.10
C ALA A 174 -9.03 9.62 -12.98
N ALA A 175 -9.66 9.19 -14.06
CA ALA A 175 -10.50 7.98 -14.08
C ALA A 175 -9.67 6.71 -13.92
N SER A 176 -8.45 6.69 -14.41
CA SER A 176 -7.59 5.51 -14.44
C SER A 176 -6.77 5.29 -13.16
N VAL A 177 -6.57 6.31 -12.34
CA VAL A 177 -5.95 6.17 -11.01
C VAL A 177 -6.92 5.48 -10.03
N VAL A 178 -8.24 5.49 -10.31
CA VAL A 178 -9.27 4.85 -9.48
C VAL A 178 -9.30 3.33 -9.64
N PHE A 179 -8.80 2.78 -10.74
CA PHE A 179 -8.72 1.34 -11.00
C PHE A 179 -7.40 0.75 -10.54
#